data_5eb2dc64ea8d674457445eed7042b435
#
_entry.id   5eb2dc64ea8d674457445eed7042b435
#
_cell.length_a   1.000
_cell.length_b   1.000
_cell.length_c   1.000
_cell.angle_alpha   90.00
_cell.angle_beta   90.00
_cell.angle_gamma   90.00
#
_symmetry.space_group_name_H-M   'P 1'
#
loop_
_entity.id
_entity.type
_entity.pdbx_description
1 polymer ?
#
loop_
_entity_poly.entity_id
_entity_poly.type
_entity_poly.pdbx_seq_one_letter_code
_entity_poly.pdbx_strand_id
1 'polypeptide(L)'
;MKLNKIYKGRADDIILELDDNSINCVITSPPYNVDMDYDNYIDNEDYDIFINDLKTVFSILKPKLKEDARVCINIADSKNGRIPTHSNIINFMTKELGYLMYTTIVWEKSQIGSRTAWGSYNSPSFPSFPTPFEFILVFANEKLKLTHKGQTDFDYREFIDWSLALWRFAPENRMKKFDHPAMFPEELP
;
A
#
# COMPACT_ATOMS: atom_id res chain seq x y z
N MET A 1 -11.47 -7.35 -19.73
CA MET A 1 -12.02 -6.02 -19.32
C MET A 1 -11.59 -4.91 -20.29
N LYS A 2 -12.29 -3.73 -20.30
CA LYS A 2 -11.88 -2.57 -21.14
C LYS A 2 -10.80 -1.75 -20.44
N LEU A 3 -9.81 -1.28 -21.20
CA LEU A 3 -8.76 -0.40 -20.70
C LEU A 3 -9.30 1.01 -20.36
N ASN A 4 -8.61 1.73 -19.48
CA ASN A 4 -8.91 3.10 -19.08
C ASN A 4 -10.36 3.29 -18.56
N LYS A 5 -10.82 2.35 -17.75
CA LYS A 5 -12.15 2.36 -17.12
C LYS A 5 -12.04 2.15 -15.63
N ILE A 6 -12.94 2.79 -14.88
CA ILE A 6 -13.15 2.54 -13.46
C ILE A 6 -14.24 1.49 -13.33
N TYR A 7 -13.97 0.45 -12.56
CA TYR A 7 -14.92 -0.61 -12.24
C TYR A 7 -15.27 -0.54 -10.75
N LYS A 8 -16.58 -0.43 -10.48
CA LYS A 8 -17.09 -0.39 -9.10
C LYS A 8 -17.46 -1.80 -8.66
N GLY A 9 -16.88 -2.26 -7.54
CA GLY A 9 -17.18 -3.57 -6.95
C GLY A 9 -16.09 -4.00 -5.97
N ARG A 10 -16.25 -5.18 -5.41
CA ARG A 10 -15.23 -5.80 -4.58
C ARG A 10 -14.03 -6.21 -5.44
N ALA A 11 -12.83 -6.02 -4.93
CA ALA A 11 -11.60 -6.32 -5.67
C ALA A 11 -11.48 -7.81 -6.01
N ASP A 12 -11.83 -8.69 -5.08
CA ASP A 12 -11.82 -10.14 -5.26
C ASP A 12 -12.74 -10.60 -6.40
N ASP A 13 -13.93 -10.00 -6.56
CA ASP A 13 -14.85 -10.31 -7.65
C ASP A 13 -14.33 -9.77 -8.99
N ILE A 14 -13.89 -8.51 -9.02
CA ILE A 14 -13.49 -7.84 -10.26
C ILE A 14 -12.19 -8.42 -10.84
N ILE A 15 -11.22 -8.78 -9.99
CA ILE A 15 -9.96 -9.38 -10.42
C ILE A 15 -10.19 -10.71 -11.16
N LEU A 16 -11.20 -11.47 -10.80
CA LEU A 16 -11.54 -12.72 -11.48
C LEU A 16 -11.90 -12.55 -12.95
N GLU A 17 -12.44 -11.38 -13.34
CA GLU A 17 -12.80 -11.06 -14.73
C GLU A 17 -11.58 -10.67 -15.60
N LEU A 18 -10.41 -10.48 -15.02
CA LEU A 18 -9.19 -10.17 -15.75
C LEU A 18 -8.64 -11.41 -16.45
N ASP A 19 -8.04 -11.20 -17.61
CA ASP A 19 -7.31 -12.27 -18.31
C ASP A 19 -6.03 -12.60 -17.53
N ASP A 20 -5.65 -13.86 -17.52
CA ASP A 20 -4.39 -14.30 -16.93
C ASP A 20 -3.19 -13.68 -17.67
N ASN A 21 -2.12 -13.42 -16.94
CA ASN A 21 -0.87 -12.86 -17.50
C ASN A 21 -1.09 -11.54 -18.28
N SER A 22 -2.00 -10.68 -17.80
CA SER A 22 -2.38 -9.44 -18.51
C SER A 22 -1.90 -8.16 -17.80
N ILE A 23 -1.67 -8.20 -16.50
CA ILE A 23 -1.38 -7.03 -15.67
C ILE A 23 0.13 -6.84 -15.50
N ASN A 24 0.62 -5.64 -15.76
CA ASN A 24 2.04 -5.27 -15.61
C ASN A 24 2.35 -4.66 -14.23
N CYS A 25 1.41 -3.88 -13.69
CA CYS A 25 1.61 -3.16 -12.45
C CYS A 25 0.29 -3.05 -11.68
N VAL A 26 0.37 -3.19 -10.35
CA VAL A 26 -0.72 -2.93 -9.41
C VAL A 26 -0.20 -1.96 -8.37
N ILE A 27 -0.94 -0.89 -8.14
CA ILE A 27 -0.67 0.08 -7.08
C ILE A 27 -1.94 0.21 -6.25
N THR A 28 -1.83 0.00 -4.96
CA THR A 28 -3.00 0.02 -4.07
C THR A 28 -2.64 0.48 -2.67
N SER A 29 -3.61 1.09 -2.01
CA SER A 29 -3.64 1.34 -0.57
C SER A 29 -4.92 0.68 -0.05
N PRO A 30 -4.87 -0.56 0.43
CA PRO A 30 -6.05 -1.21 1.00
C PRO A 30 -6.50 -0.51 2.27
N PRO A 31 -7.71 -0.75 2.78
CA PRO A 31 -8.07 -0.35 4.15
C PRO A 31 -7.01 -0.82 5.16
N TYR A 32 -6.77 -0.06 6.24
CA TYR A 32 -5.67 -0.34 7.18
C TYR A 32 -6.12 -1.01 8.47
N ASN A 33 -7.42 -1.23 8.61
CA ASN A 33 -8.05 -1.74 9.84
C ASN A 33 -7.77 -0.83 11.06
N VAL A 34 -8.02 0.47 10.87
CA VAL A 34 -7.75 1.55 11.86
C VAL A 34 -9.00 2.32 12.28
N ASP A 35 -10.18 1.74 12.06
CA ASP A 35 -11.48 2.31 12.41
C ASP A 35 -11.81 3.58 11.61
N MET A 36 -11.41 3.59 10.31
CA MET A 36 -11.77 4.65 9.39
C MET A 36 -13.24 4.52 8.97
N ASP A 37 -13.97 5.63 9.01
CA ASP A 37 -15.39 5.66 8.61
C ASP A 37 -15.50 5.65 7.08
N TYR A 38 -15.78 4.47 6.54
CA TYR A 38 -16.16 4.26 5.14
C TYR A 38 -17.63 3.92 5.04
N ASP A 39 -18.37 4.52 4.12
CA ASP A 39 -19.84 4.35 3.99
C ASP A 39 -20.31 2.89 3.90
N ASN A 40 -19.53 2.01 3.29
CA ASN A 40 -19.93 0.64 2.96
C ASN A 40 -18.87 -0.43 3.35
N TYR A 41 -17.93 -0.07 4.19
CA TYR A 41 -16.89 -0.99 4.64
C TYR A 41 -16.57 -0.78 6.12
N ILE A 42 -16.49 -1.86 6.87
CA ILE A 42 -16.13 -1.84 8.30
C ILE A 42 -14.62 -1.97 8.41
N ASP A 43 -13.94 -0.85 8.70
CA ASP A 43 -12.47 -0.78 8.85
C ASP A 43 -12.02 -1.07 10.29
N ASN A 44 -12.72 -1.98 10.97
CA ASN A 44 -12.46 -2.40 12.36
C ASN A 44 -12.86 -3.86 12.56
N GLU A 45 -12.37 -4.71 11.65
CA GLU A 45 -12.60 -6.15 11.74
C GLU A 45 -11.59 -6.83 12.67
N ASP A 46 -11.85 -8.08 13.01
CA ASP A 46 -10.84 -8.93 13.62
C ASP A 46 -9.58 -8.94 12.72
N TYR A 47 -8.41 -8.79 13.34
CA TYR A 47 -7.18 -8.61 12.60
C TYR A 47 -6.81 -9.81 11.72
N ASP A 48 -7.12 -11.03 12.17
CA ASP A 48 -6.83 -12.23 11.39
C ASP A 48 -7.77 -12.34 10.17
N ILE A 49 -9.02 -11.89 10.31
CA ILE A 49 -9.96 -11.79 9.19
C ILE A 49 -9.46 -10.78 8.17
N PHE A 50 -9.09 -9.59 8.61
CA PHE A 50 -8.52 -8.54 7.76
C PHE A 50 -7.29 -9.03 6.96
N ILE A 51 -6.34 -9.69 7.61
CA ILE A 51 -5.14 -10.22 6.94
C ILE A 51 -5.52 -11.34 5.95
N ASN A 52 -6.47 -12.21 6.29
CA ASN A 52 -6.93 -13.28 5.39
C ASN A 52 -7.66 -12.72 4.16
N ASP A 53 -8.42 -11.65 4.30
CA ASP A 53 -9.08 -10.98 3.17
C ASP A 53 -8.04 -10.37 2.21
N LEU A 54 -7.04 -9.67 2.73
CA LEU A 54 -5.93 -9.18 1.90
C LEU A 54 -5.21 -10.33 1.18
N LYS A 55 -4.90 -11.39 1.89
CA LYS A 55 -4.25 -12.58 1.33
C LYS A 55 -5.08 -13.20 0.21
N THR A 56 -6.39 -13.27 0.38
CA THR A 56 -7.32 -13.79 -0.64
C THR A 56 -7.24 -12.94 -1.92
N VAL A 57 -7.32 -11.62 -1.81
CA VAL A 57 -7.22 -10.70 -2.94
C VAL A 57 -5.90 -10.90 -3.71
N PHE A 58 -4.76 -10.93 -3.02
CA PHE A 58 -3.46 -11.10 -3.66
C PHE A 58 -3.22 -12.50 -4.21
N SER A 59 -3.85 -13.52 -3.64
CA SER A 59 -3.86 -14.89 -4.18
C SER A 59 -4.58 -14.96 -5.52
N ILE A 60 -5.77 -14.35 -5.62
CA ILE A 60 -6.57 -14.28 -6.86
C ILE A 60 -5.86 -13.43 -7.91
N LEU A 61 -5.19 -12.36 -7.48
CA LEU A 61 -4.46 -11.45 -8.37
C LEU A 61 -3.25 -12.13 -9.04
N LYS A 62 -2.57 -13.01 -8.33
CA LYS A 62 -1.28 -13.57 -8.77
C LYS A 62 -1.28 -14.14 -10.20
N PRO A 63 -2.24 -15.01 -10.61
CA PRO A 63 -2.28 -15.53 -11.98
C PRO A 63 -2.60 -14.46 -13.05
N LYS A 64 -3.16 -13.31 -12.66
CA LYS A 64 -3.46 -12.20 -13.58
C LYS A 64 -2.24 -11.37 -13.93
N LEU A 65 -1.19 -11.46 -13.12
CA LEU A 65 0.04 -10.71 -13.27
C LEU A 65 0.97 -11.36 -14.31
N LYS A 66 1.65 -10.52 -15.10
CA LYS A 66 2.80 -10.95 -15.89
C LYS A 66 3.94 -11.38 -14.99
N GLU A 67 4.83 -12.23 -15.49
CA GLU A 67 5.96 -12.79 -14.73
C GLU A 67 6.88 -11.72 -14.09
N ASP A 68 7.03 -10.57 -14.74
CA ASP A 68 7.85 -9.45 -14.29
C ASP A 68 7.02 -8.26 -13.75
N ALA A 69 5.73 -8.47 -13.50
CA ALA A 69 4.84 -7.45 -12.96
C ALA A 69 5.27 -6.98 -11.57
N ARG A 70 4.87 -5.74 -11.25
CA ARG A 70 5.06 -5.13 -9.91
C ARG A 70 3.74 -5.01 -9.17
N VAL A 71 3.81 -5.23 -7.86
CA VAL A 71 2.71 -4.98 -6.93
C VAL A 71 3.23 -4.05 -5.84
N CYS A 72 2.66 -2.85 -5.78
CA CYS A 72 3.00 -1.81 -4.82
C CYS A 72 1.84 -1.65 -3.82
N ILE A 73 2.12 -1.87 -2.55
CA ILE A 73 1.11 -1.79 -1.48
C ILE A 73 1.52 -0.69 -0.51
N ASN A 74 0.76 0.40 -0.48
CA ASN A 74 0.92 1.41 0.55
C ASN A 74 0.15 1.02 1.81
N ILE A 75 0.81 0.99 2.97
CA ILE A 75 0.24 0.54 4.23
C ILE A 75 0.92 1.20 5.42
N ALA A 76 0.16 1.50 6.47
CA ALA A 76 0.70 1.85 7.79
C ALA A 76 0.50 0.69 8.78
N ASP A 77 1.31 0.69 9.82
CA ASP A 77 1.13 -0.21 10.95
C ASP A 77 -0.07 0.22 11.80
N SER A 78 -0.85 -0.75 12.24
CA SER A 78 -2.06 -0.51 13.02
C SER A 78 -1.73 -0.22 14.49
N LYS A 79 -2.69 0.40 15.21
CA LYS A 79 -2.60 0.70 16.64
C LYS A 79 -1.31 1.44 17.04
N ASN A 80 -0.97 2.52 16.30
CA ASN A 80 0.24 3.31 16.53
C ASN A 80 1.53 2.46 16.48
N GLY A 81 1.67 1.61 15.47
CA GLY A 81 2.85 0.77 15.26
C GLY A 81 2.95 -0.47 16.15
N ARG A 82 1.93 -0.77 16.97
CA ARG A 82 1.96 -1.95 17.84
C ARG A 82 1.61 -3.24 17.10
N ILE A 83 0.90 -3.14 15.99
CA ILE A 83 0.63 -4.27 15.10
C ILE A 83 1.43 -4.03 13.82
N PRO A 84 2.47 -4.82 13.55
CA PRO A 84 3.35 -4.62 12.40
C PRO A 84 2.72 -5.15 11.12
N THR A 85 1.66 -4.48 10.65
CA THR A 85 0.86 -4.89 9.48
C THR A 85 1.72 -5.03 8.23
N HIS A 86 2.67 -4.11 8.00
CA HIS A 86 3.59 -4.20 6.88
C HIS A 86 4.40 -5.50 6.88
N SER A 87 4.90 -5.94 8.05
CA SER A 87 5.67 -7.18 8.19
C SER A 87 4.80 -8.42 7.95
N ASN A 88 3.55 -8.41 8.41
CA ASN A 88 2.61 -9.50 8.18
C ASN A 88 2.27 -9.63 6.68
N ILE A 89 2.08 -8.51 5.98
CA ILE A 89 1.89 -8.50 4.53
C ILE A 89 3.14 -9.06 3.82
N ILE A 90 4.34 -8.60 4.16
CA ILE A 90 5.58 -9.14 3.58
C ILE A 90 5.65 -10.64 3.79
N ASN A 91 5.31 -11.13 4.97
CA ASN A 91 5.39 -12.56 5.30
C ASN A 91 4.44 -13.39 4.42
N PHE A 92 3.14 -13.07 4.37
CA PHE A 92 2.23 -13.87 3.56
C PHE A 92 2.49 -13.71 2.06
N MET A 93 2.82 -12.50 1.58
CA MET A 93 3.16 -12.28 0.17
C MET A 93 4.35 -13.14 -0.27
N THR A 94 5.42 -13.17 0.54
CA THR A 94 6.65 -13.88 0.15
C THR A 94 6.64 -15.36 0.49
N LYS A 95 6.15 -15.74 1.67
CA LYS A 95 6.26 -17.12 2.16
C LYS A 95 5.08 -18.02 1.75
N GLU A 96 3.88 -17.44 1.65
CA GLU A 96 2.69 -18.21 1.36
C GLU A 96 2.24 -18.06 -0.09
N LEU A 97 2.25 -16.85 -0.64
CA LEU A 97 1.85 -16.59 -2.02
C LEU A 97 3.00 -16.63 -3.04
N GLY A 98 4.25 -16.65 -2.58
CA GLY A 98 5.43 -16.81 -3.44
C GLY A 98 5.73 -15.58 -4.33
N TYR A 99 5.35 -14.38 -3.90
CA TYR A 99 5.85 -13.14 -4.51
C TYR A 99 7.32 -12.92 -4.11
N LEU A 100 8.07 -12.23 -4.95
CA LEU A 100 9.44 -11.84 -4.65
C LEU A 100 9.45 -10.45 -4.03
N MET A 101 10.05 -10.28 -2.86
CA MET A 101 10.27 -8.95 -2.30
C MET A 101 11.25 -8.18 -3.17
N TYR A 102 10.84 -6.98 -3.64
CA TYR A 102 11.70 -6.10 -4.43
C TYR A 102 12.37 -5.05 -3.53
N THR A 103 11.57 -4.25 -2.83
CA THR A 103 12.05 -3.26 -1.87
C THR A 103 10.92 -2.80 -0.94
N THR A 104 11.30 -2.14 0.15
CA THR A 104 10.39 -1.34 0.97
C THR A 104 10.81 0.11 0.88
N ILE A 105 9.88 0.99 0.51
CA ILE A 105 10.08 2.44 0.53
C ILE A 105 9.36 2.99 1.75
N VAL A 106 10.01 3.87 2.49
CA VAL A 106 9.39 4.61 3.58
C VAL A 106 8.91 5.94 3.02
N TRP A 107 7.60 6.18 3.08
CA TRP A 107 7.03 7.47 2.76
C TRP A 107 6.87 8.31 4.02
N GLU A 108 7.78 9.26 4.22
CA GLU A 108 7.72 10.23 5.30
C GLU A 108 6.76 11.37 4.91
N LYS A 109 5.67 11.51 5.67
CA LYS A 109 4.68 12.56 5.48
C LYS A 109 5.27 13.89 5.97
N SER A 110 5.56 14.82 5.07
CA SER A 110 6.21 16.10 5.39
C SER A 110 5.36 17.02 6.29
N GLN A 111 4.07 16.71 6.44
CA GLN A 111 3.17 17.39 7.37
C GLN A 111 2.73 16.42 8.47
N ILE A 112 3.27 16.63 9.66
CA ILE A 112 2.80 15.94 10.86
C ILE A 112 1.74 16.85 11.49
N GLY A 113 0.48 16.44 11.48
CA GLY A 113 -0.64 17.24 11.99
C GLY A 113 -0.43 17.63 13.46
N SER A 114 -0.46 16.71 14.37
CA SER A 114 -0.17 16.95 15.80
C SER A 114 1.05 16.17 16.23
N ARG A 115 2.07 16.87 16.71
CA ARG A 115 3.26 16.25 17.33
C ARG A 115 3.06 15.91 18.80
N THR A 116 1.84 16.08 19.30
CA THR A 116 1.54 15.88 20.72
C THR A 116 1.38 14.40 21.01
N ALA A 117 2.38 13.84 21.64
CA ALA A 117 2.25 12.61 22.41
C ALA A 117 1.44 12.88 23.69
N TRP A 118 0.15 13.15 23.52
CA TRP A 118 -0.74 13.44 24.64
C TRP A 118 -0.69 12.32 25.68
N GLY A 119 -0.52 12.69 26.95
CA GLY A 119 -0.45 11.76 28.05
C GLY A 119 0.94 11.20 28.36
N SER A 120 1.97 11.47 27.55
CA SER A 120 3.29 10.91 27.78
C SER A 120 4.30 11.89 28.41
N TYR A 121 4.10 13.22 28.31
CA TYR A 121 5.03 14.21 28.85
C TYR A 121 5.21 14.13 30.38
N ASN A 122 4.08 14.10 31.10
CA ASN A 122 4.06 13.96 32.57
C ASN A 122 3.64 12.56 33.05
N SER A 123 3.54 11.59 32.15
CA SER A 123 3.15 10.22 32.44
C SER A 123 4.01 9.26 31.62
N PRO A 124 5.29 9.09 31.98
CA PRO A 124 6.26 8.34 31.18
C PRO A 124 6.06 6.82 31.20
N SER A 125 5.10 6.31 31.95
CA SER A 125 4.81 4.87 32.04
C SER A 125 4.28 4.26 30.74
N PHE A 126 3.68 5.07 29.86
CA PHE A 126 3.11 4.62 28.59
C PHE A 126 3.21 5.72 27.51
N PRO A 127 4.43 6.04 27.03
CA PRO A 127 4.61 7.07 26.03
C PRO A 127 4.02 6.65 24.69
N SER A 128 3.44 7.60 23.95
CA SER A 128 2.97 7.43 22.58
C SER A 128 4.05 7.88 21.60
N PHE A 129 4.27 7.10 20.53
CA PHE A 129 5.20 7.41 19.45
C PHE A 129 4.40 7.59 18.16
N PRO A 130 4.06 8.84 17.76
CA PRO A 130 3.43 9.07 16.47
C PRO A 130 4.31 8.56 15.33
N THR A 131 3.69 7.88 14.36
CA THR A 131 4.38 7.38 13.18
C THR A 131 4.13 8.33 12.01
N PRO A 132 5.08 9.24 11.66
CA PRO A 132 4.89 10.22 10.60
C PRO A 132 5.15 9.65 9.20
N PHE A 133 5.10 8.36 9.03
CA PHE A 133 5.43 7.66 7.80
C PHE A 133 4.49 6.47 7.54
N GLU A 134 4.49 6.03 6.31
CA GLU A 134 3.89 4.78 5.85
C GLU A 134 4.92 3.96 5.06
N PHE A 135 4.58 2.73 4.76
CA PHE A 135 5.42 1.82 3.99
C PHE A 135 4.81 1.61 2.61
N ILE A 136 5.63 1.69 1.57
CA ILE A 136 5.27 1.23 0.24
C ILE A 136 6.05 -0.06 0.00
N LEU A 137 5.32 -1.18 0.05
CA LEU A 137 5.87 -2.51 -0.13
C LEU A 137 5.84 -2.85 -1.61
N VAL A 138 7.01 -3.02 -2.21
CA VAL A 138 7.13 -3.33 -3.64
C VAL A 138 7.50 -4.80 -3.81
N PHE A 139 6.65 -5.53 -4.52
CA PHE A 139 6.87 -6.93 -4.86
C PHE A 139 6.99 -7.11 -6.37
N ALA A 140 7.68 -8.18 -6.77
CA ALA A 140 7.64 -8.70 -8.12
C ALA A 140 6.88 -10.04 -8.14
N ASN A 141 6.21 -10.35 -9.25
CA ASN A 141 5.48 -11.62 -9.35
C ASN A 141 6.44 -12.82 -9.34
N GLU A 142 7.19 -13.02 -10.42
CA GLU A 142 8.10 -14.18 -10.58
C GLU A 142 9.53 -13.76 -10.90
N LYS A 143 9.73 -12.56 -11.49
CA LYS A 143 11.03 -12.04 -11.91
C LYS A 143 11.31 -10.65 -11.35
N LEU A 144 12.47 -10.49 -10.73
CA LEU A 144 12.93 -9.18 -10.24
C LEU A 144 13.35 -8.25 -11.40
N LYS A 145 13.87 -8.81 -12.50
CA LYS A 145 14.30 -8.05 -13.66
C LYS A 145 13.18 -8.03 -14.70
N LEU A 146 12.91 -6.84 -15.27
CA LEU A 146 11.96 -6.72 -16.38
C LEU A 146 12.44 -7.51 -17.59
N THR A 147 11.51 -8.18 -18.26
CA THR A 147 11.77 -9.01 -19.45
C THR A 147 12.09 -8.13 -20.65
N HIS A 148 11.43 -6.96 -20.73
CA HIS A 148 11.64 -6.00 -21.81
C HIS A 148 12.22 -4.69 -21.26
N LYS A 149 13.25 -4.19 -21.95
CA LYS A 149 13.81 -2.88 -21.65
C LYS A 149 12.84 -1.82 -22.18
N GLY A 150 12.11 -1.18 -21.29
CA GLY A 150 11.22 -0.05 -21.60
C GLY A 150 12.00 1.21 -22.04
N GLN A 151 11.22 2.25 -22.33
CA GLN A 151 11.74 3.61 -22.47
C GLN A 151 11.56 4.35 -21.15
N THR A 152 12.47 5.25 -20.83
CA THR A 152 12.45 6.09 -19.65
C THR A 152 11.87 7.45 -20.04
N ASP A 153 10.88 7.94 -19.29
CA ASP A 153 10.20 9.22 -19.48
C ASP A 153 10.52 10.25 -18.38
N PHE A 154 11.44 9.93 -17.48
CA PHE A 154 11.92 10.79 -16.40
C PHE A 154 13.41 11.15 -16.60
N ASP A 155 13.83 12.29 -16.03
CA ASP A 155 15.20 12.79 -16.11
C ASP A 155 16.13 12.16 -15.04
N TYR A 156 17.42 12.52 -15.09
CA TYR A 156 18.42 11.99 -14.17
C TYR A 156 18.20 12.42 -12.70
N ARG A 157 17.65 13.61 -12.46
CA ARG A 157 17.37 14.11 -11.10
C ARG A 157 16.19 13.36 -10.51
N GLU A 158 15.13 13.25 -11.28
CA GLU A 158 13.97 12.44 -10.91
C GLU A 158 14.38 11.00 -10.60
N PHE A 159 15.25 10.41 -11.42
CA PHE A 159 15.79 9.08 -11.14
C PHE A 159 16.51 8.99 -9.79
N ILE A 160 17.36 9.97 -9.46
CA ILE A 160 18.08 9.98 -8.16
C ILE A 160 17.09 10.11 -7.01
N ASP A 161 16.12 10.99 -7.10
CA ASP A 161 15.15 11.24 -6.04
C ASP A 161 14.19 10.05 -5.85
N TRP A 162 13.66 9.50 -6.94
CA TRP A 162 12.70 8.39 -6.88
C TRP A 162 13.34 7.02 -6.60
N SER A 163 14.63 6.85 -6.87
CA SER A 163 15.34 5.60 -6.57
C SER A 163 15.75 5.46 -5.10
N LEU A 164 15.61 6.50 -4.30
CA LEU A 164 15.81 6.40 -2.85
C LEU A 164 14.63 5.68 -2.19
N ALA A 165 14.93 4.79 -1.26
CA ALA A 165 13.89 4.09 -0.48
C ALA A 165 13.34 4.94 0.69
N LEU A 166 13.42 6.26 0.58
CA LEU A 166 12.87 7.24 1.51
C LEU A 166 12.31 8.41 0.73
N TRP A 167 10.99 8.47 0.64
CA TRP A 167 10.27 9.53 -0.05
C TRP A 167 9.72 10.55 0.95
N ARG A 168 9.72 11.83 0.57
CA ARG A 168 9.27 12.95 1.42
C ARG A 168 8.35 13.86 0.65
N PHE A 169 7.05 13.68 0.81
CA PHE A 169 6.02 14.56 0.27
C PHE A 169 4.78 14.58 1.17
N ALA A 170 3.94 15.60 0.98
CA ALA A 170 2.76 15.79 1.81
C ALA A 170 1.68 14.75 1.52
N PRO A 171 0.89 14.32 2.53
CA PRO A 171 -0.29 13.52 2.30
C PRO A 171 -1.36 14.32 1.55
N GLU A 172 -2.33 13.63 0.92
CA GLU A 172 -3.47 14.29 0.31
C GLU A 172 -4.34 14.98 1.39
N ASN A 173 -4.69 16.23 1.14
CA ASN A 173 -5.50 17.05 2.05
C ASN A 173 -6.85 17.46 1.47
N ARG A 174 -7.12 17.12 0.21
CA ARG A 174 -8.36 17.45 -0.51
C ARG A 174 -9.46 16.38 -0.34
N MET A 175 -9.33 15.50 0.65
CA MET A 175 -10.22 14.33 0.88
C MET A 175 -11.70 14.72 0.90
N LYS A 176 -12.05 15.83 1.57
CA LYS A 176 -13.44 16.32 1.61
C LYS A 176 -14.01 16.70 0.23
N LYS A 177 -13.16 17.11 -0.71
CA LYS A 177 -13.58 17.47 -2.07
C LYS A 177 -13.98 16.24 -2.89
N PHE A 178 -13.37 15.10 -2.58
CA PHE A 178 -13.57 13.86 -3.34
C PHE A 178 -14.43 12.84 -2.59
N ASP A 179 -14.98 13.22 -1.43
CA ASP A 179 -15.83 12.35 -0.61
C ASP A 179 -15.17 11.00 -0.30
N HIS A 180 -13.86 11.02 0.00
CA HIS A 180 -13.08 9.84 0.33
C HIS A 180 -12.24 10.10 1.59
N PRO A 181 -12.38 9.31 2.67
CA PRO A 181 -11.78 9.62 3.96
C PRO A 181 -10.26 9.45 4.02
N ALA A 182 -9.68 8.62 3.14
CA ALA A 182 -8.25 8.29 3.18
C ALA A 182 -7.70 8.07 1.76
N MET A 183 -7.24 9.15 1.12
CA MET A 183 -6.60 9.11 -0.19
C MET A 183 -5.09 9.19 -0.05
N PHE A 184 -4.35 8.48 -0.88
CA PHE A 184 -2.95 8.79 -1.10
C PHE A 184 -2.79 9.93 -2.13
N PRO A 185 -1.70 10.71 -2.08
CA PRO A 185 -1.46 11.81 -3.02
C PRO A 185 -1.10 11.31 -4.42
N GLU A 186 -1.24 12.19 -5.41
CA GLU A 186 -0.94 11.89 -6.82
C GLU A 186 0.53 11.55 -7.07
N GLU A 187 1.42 11.98 -6.17
CA GLU A 187 2.86 11.71 -6.24
C GLU A 187 3.24 10.26 -5.89
N LEU A 188 2.33 9.50 -5.26
CA LEU A 188 2.66 8.16 -4.80
C LEU A 188 2.70 7.13 -5.94
N PRO A 189 1.69 7.03 -6.85
CA PRO A 189 1.69 6.09 -7.95
C PRO A 189 2.53 6.55 -9.12
#